data_6de61e82e2f532c95863b8d317aa2924
#
_entry.id   6de61e82e2f532c95863b8d317aa2924
#
_cell.length_a   1.000
_cell.length_b   1.000
_cell.length_c   1.000
_cell.angle_alpha   90.00
_cell.angle_beta   90.00
_cell.angle_gamma   90.00
#
_symmetry.space_group_name_H-M   'P 1'
#
loop_
_entity.id
_entity.type
_entity.pdbx_description
1 polymer ?
#
loop_
_entity_poly.entity_id
_entity_poly.type
_entity_poly.pdbx_seq_one_letter_code
_entity_poly.pdbx_strand_id
1 'polypeptide(L)'
;AIGNEIVSKFPDYVVLYVSSNKFMTQFVESIRNKNINDFINFYQALDVLIIDDIHEFSGKEKSQEIFFQIFNHLHQNKKQIIFTSDKPLSSLSGIENRLISRFRWGLTAKLDFPHYETRLEILKRKIYTNGIELDSKILDFLASNITNNIRDLEGVLITLLAQSTLTKKKITIDLARKIVSELVKSNQKEIDNPFIIKVE
;
A
#
# COMPACT_ATOMS: atom_id res chain seq x y z
N ALA A 1 6.24 -7.78 -0.90
CA ALA A 1 7.64 -7.41 -0.67
C ALA A 1 8.13 -7.93 0.69
N ILE A 2 8.08 -7.15 1.78
CA ILE A 2 8.67 -7.55 3.09
C ILE A 2 8.11 -8.88 3.58
N GLY A 3 6.79 -9.06 3.62
CA GLY A 3 6.17 -10.31 4.08
C GLY A 3 6.63 -11.53 3.29
N ASN A 4 6.73 -11.44 1.97
CA ASN A 4 7.22 -12.55 1.14
C ASN A 4 8.69 -12.88 1.43
N GLU A 5 9.51 -11.87 1.68
CA GLU A 5 10.91 -12.06 2.05
C GLU A 5 11.05 -12.76 3.41
N ILE A 6 10.19 -12.40 4.37
CA ILE A 6 10.17 -13.04 5.70
C ILE A 6 9.77 -14.51 5.56
N VAL A 7 8.68 -14.82 4.84
CA VAL A 7 8.23 -16.21 4.62
C VAL A 7 9.30 -17.03 3.89
N SER A 8 10.01 -16.43 2.93
CA SER A 8 11.11 -17.11 2.23
C SER A 8 12.29 -17.46 3.13
N LYS A 9 12.63 -16.56 4.08
CA LYS A 9 13.77 -16.75 5.01
C LYS A 9 13.40 -17.57 6.25
N PHE A 10 12.17 -17.48 6.68
CA PHE A 10 11.65 -18.11 7.89
C PHE A 10 10.34 -18.85 7.58
N PRO A 11 10.41 -20.05 6.95
CA PRO A 11 9.23 -20.78 6.47
C PRO A 11 8.25 -21.19 7.59
N ASP A 12 8.74 -21.33 8.81
CA ASP A 12 7.94 -21.74 9.98
C ASP A 12 7.19 -20.56 10.62
N TYR A 13 7.44 -19.32 10.18
CA TYR A 13 6.78 -18.15 10.76
C TYR A 13 5.38 -17.97 10.22
N VAL A 14 4.44 -17.71 11.11
CA VAL A 14 3.07 -17.32 10.77
C VAL A 14 3.04 -15.82 10.51
N VAL A 15 3.03 -15.44 9.24
CA VAL A 15 3.08 -14.06 8.78
C VAL A 15 1.72 -13.63 8.25
N LEU A 16 1.15 -12.56 8.81
CA LEU A 16 -0.10 -11.97 8.33
C LEU A 16 0.15 -10.54 7.82
N TYR A 17 -0.31 -10.29 6.59
CA TYR A 17 -0.49 -8.93 6.05
C TYR A 17 -1.98 -8.61 6.02
N VAL A 18 -2.36 -7.48 6.60
CA VAL A 18 -3.75 -7.02 6.66
C VAL A 18 -3.80 -5.49 6.61
N SER A 19 -4.78 -4.92 5.89
CA SER A 19 -5.05 -3.50 6.00
C SER A 19 -5.80 -3.17 7.30
N SER A 20 -5.62 -1.95 7.81
CA SER A 20 -6.35 -1.48 8.99
C SER A 20 -7.87 -1.60 8.82
N ASN A 21 -8.39 -1.30 7.64
CA ASN A 21 -9.82 -1.46 7.34
C ASN A 21 -10.29 -2.92 7.41
N LYS A 22 -9.50 -3.86 6.89
CA LYS A 22 -9.83 -5.30 6.99
C LYS A 22 -9.78 -5.79 8.43
N PHE A 23 -8.77 -5.36 9.20
CA PHE A 23 -8.70 -5.64 10.64
C PHE A 23 -9.95 -5.16 11.37
N MET A 24 -10.36 -3.91 11.15
CA MET A 24 -11.55 -3.32 11.77
C MET A 24 -12.83 -4.05 11.36
N THR A 25 -12.96 -4.45 10.10
CA THR A 25 -14.09 -5.23 9.61
C THR A 25 -14.18 -6.57 10.33
N GLN A 26 -13.07 -7.31 10.39
CA GLN A 26 -13.01 -8.59 11.11
C GLN A 26 -13.31 -8.44 12.60
N PHE A 27 -12.84 -7.35 13.23
CA PHE A 27 -13.17 -7.04 14.61
C PHE A 27 -14.68 -6.82 14.81
N VAL A 28 -15.33 -6.03 13.97
CA VAL A 28 -16.78 -5.80 14.02
C VAL A 28 -17.56 -7.12 13.81
N GLU A 29 -17.13 -7.94 12.86
CA GLU A 29 -17.71 -9.26 12.61
C GLU A 29 -17.56 -10.18 13.84
N SER A 30 -16.42 -10.14 14.52
CA SER A 30 -16.20 -10.96 15.73
C SER A 30 -17.11 -10.56 16.88
N ILE A 31 -17.40 -9.27 17.05
CA ILE A 31 -18.39 -8.78 18.03
C ILE A 31 -19.78 -9.29 17.67
N ARG A 32 -20.18 -9.15 16.41
CA ARG A 32 -21.50 -9.59 15.94
C ARG A 32 -21.71 -11.09 16.15
N ASN A 33 -20.68 -11.88 15.90
CA ASN A 33 -20.68 -13.33 16.02
C ASN A 33 -20.38 -13.82 17.45
N LYS A 34 -20.15 -12.92 18.41
CA LYS A 34 -19.81 -13.24 19.83
C LYS A 34 -18.54 -14.09 19.99
N ASN A 35 -17.57 -13.95 19.08
CA ASN A 35 -16.31 -14.69 19.09
C ASN A 35 -15.07 -13.79 19.13
N ILE A 36 -15.16 -12.67 19.85
CA ILE A 36 -14.07 -11.68 19.99
C ILE A 36 -12.77 -12.31 20.55
N ASN A 37 -12.90 -13.31 21.43
CA ASN A 37 -11.72 -14.01 22.00
C ASN A 37 -10.98 -14.78 20.91
N ASP A 38 -11.67 -15.41 19.98
CA ASP A 38 -11.05 -16.13 18.87
C ASP A 38 -10.31 -15.16 17.94
N PHE A 39 -10.91 -13.99 17.69
CA PHE A 39 -10.25 -12.92 16.94
C PHE A 39 -8.96 -12.45 17.61
N ILE A 40 -8.99 -12.19 18.92
CA ILE A 40 -7.81 -11.75 19.66
C ILE A 40 -6.74 -12.84 19.65
N ASN A 41 -7.11 -14.09 19.96
CA ASN A 41 -6.19 -15.23 20.00
C ASN A 41 -5.54 -15.47 18.63
N PHE A 42 -6.30 -15.35 17.54
CA PHE A 42 -5.77 -15.47 16.19
C PHE A 42 -4.65 -14.47 15.92
N TYR A 43 -4.87 -13.17 16.23
CA TYR A 43 -3.85 -12.16 16.03
C TYR A 43 -2.66 -12.31 16.98
N GLN A 44 -2.88 -12.79 18.20
CA GLN A 44 -1.83 -13.02 19.20
C GLN A 44 -0.95 -14.23 18.89
N ALA A 45 -1.42 -15.17 18.09
CA ALA A 45 -0.67 -16.35 17.66
C ALA A 45 0.33 -16.09 16.53
N LEU A 46 0.33 -14.89 15.93
CA LEU A 46 1.20 -14.54 14.81
C LEU A 46 2.66 -14.36 15.24
N ASP A 47 3.59 -14.73 14.38
CA ASP A 47 5.00 -14.39 14.53
C ASP A 47 5.33 -13.02 13.93
N VAL A 48 4.64 -12.67 12.83
CA VAL A 48 4.81 -11.37 12.16
C VAL A 48 3.45 -10.81 11.79
N LEU A 49 3.14 -9.61 12.26
CA LEU A 49 1.95 -8.86 11.89
C LEU A 49 2.36 -7.63 11.07
N ILE A 50 1.87 -7.55 9.84
CA ILE A 50 2.05 -6.39 8.96
C ILE A 50 0.70 -5.70 8.80
N ILE A 51 0.56 -4.48 9.32
CA ILE A 51 -0.65 -3.66 9.19
C ILE A 51 -0.41 -2.50 8.24
N ASP A 52 -1.23 -2.43 7.21
CA ASP A 52 -1.18 -1.37 6.21
C ASP A 52 -2.16 -0.25 6.56
N ASP A 53 -1.72 1.00 6.32
CA ASP A 53 -2.51 2.21 6.47
C ASP A 53 -3.03 2.45 7.90
N ILE A 54 -2.14 2.44 8.91
CA ILE A 54 -2.53 2.64 10.32
C ILE A 54 -3.26 3.96 10.60
N HIS A 55 -3.15 4.95 9.72
CA HIS A 55 -3.88 6.21 9.83
C HIS A 55 -5.41 6.03 9.75
N GLU A 56 -5.90 4.94 9.17
CA GLU A 56 -7.33 4.59 9.08
C GLU A 56 -7.96 4.24 10.45
N PHE A 57 -7.14 3.95 11.47
CA PHE A 57 -7.63 3.82 12.84
C PHE A 57 -8.14 5.14 13.45
N SER A 58 -7.93 6.28 12.79
CA SER A 58 -8.37 7.60 13.26
C SER A 58 -9.86 7.61 13.62
N GLY A 59 -10.19 8.04 14.85
CA GLY A 59 -11.57 8.11 15.35
C GLY A 59 -12.24 6.74 15.62
N LYS A 60 -11.52 5.63 15.54
CA LYS A 60 -12.05 4.27 15.75
C LYS A 60 -11.65 3.72 17.13
N GLU A 61 -12.07 4.36 18.20
CA GLU A 61 -11.63 4.11 19.59
C GLU A 61 -11.66 2.62 19.98
N LYS A 62 -12.78 1.92 19.76
CA LYS A 62 -12.89 0.49 20.11
C LYS A 62 -11.90 -0.39 19.35
N SER A 63 -11.66 -0.08 18.09
CA SER A 63 -10.68 -0.82 17.28
C SER A 63 -9.25 -0.51 17.73
N GLN A 64 -8.98 0.72 18.14
CA GLN A 64 -7.69 1.12 18.70
C GLN A 64 -7.41 0.40 20.03
N GLU A 65 -8.43 0.26 20.88
CA GLU A 65 -8.31 -0.44 22.15
C GLU A 65 -7.93 -1.93 21.96
N ILE A 66 -8.64 -2.63 21.10
CA ILE A 66 -8.34 -4.04 20.79
C ILE A 66 -6.98 -4.18 20.11
N PHE A 67 -6.68 -3.28 19.18
CA PHE A 67 -5.37 -3.28 18.52
C PHE A 67 -4.24 -3.05 19.52
N PHE A 68 -4.41 -2.14 20.48
CA PHE A 68 -3.45 -1.90 21.56
C PHE A 68 -3.21 -3.15 22.41
N GLN A 69 -4.26 -3.92 22.72
CA GLN A 69 -4.14 -5.18 23.45
C GLN A 69 -3.32 -6.20 22.67
N ILE A 70 -3.62 -6.40 21.37
CA ILE A 70 -2.90 -7.31 20.47
C ILE A 70 -1.44 -6.87 20.34
N PHE A 71 -1.21 -5.57 20.10
CA PHE A 71 0.13 -5.01 20.01
C PHE A 71 0.97 -5.33 21.24
N ASN A 72 0.45 -5.06 22.44
CA ASN A 72 1.20 -5.29 23.67
C ASN A 72 1.55 -6.78 23.83
N HIS A 73 0.63 -7.69 23.51
CA HIS A 73 0.88 -9.12 23.55
C HIS A 73 2.02 -9.52 22.60
N LEU A 74 1.93 -9.14 21.34
CA LEU A 74 2.95 -9.45 20.33
C LEU A 74 4.31 -8.87 20.73
N HIS A 75 4.33 -7.62 21.18
CA HIS A 75 5.54 -6.95 21.61
C HIS A 75 6.20 -7.63 22.83
N GLN A 76 5.44 -7.97 23.84
CA GLN A 76 5.93 -8.68 25.04
C GLN A 76 6.51 -10.06 24.70
N ASN A 77 5.92 -10.73 23.71
CA ASN A 77 6.40 -12.04 23.22
C ASN A 77 7.48 -11.92 22.12
N LYS A 78 8.07 -10.72 21.94
CA LYS A 78 9.13 -10.45 20.95
C LYS A 78 8.76 -10.81 19.51
N LYS A 79 7.48 -10.73 19.18
CA LYS A 79 6.99 -10.91 17.82
C LYS A 79 7.25 -9.65 16.99
N GLN A 80 7.38 -9.82 15.68
CA GLN A 80 7.63 -8.68 14.77
C GLN A 80 6.32 -8.01 14.40
N ILE A 81 6.30 -6.67 14.48
CA ILE A 81 5.18 -5.86 14.01
C ILE A 81 5.70 -4.84 13.01
N ILE A 82 5.02 -4.67 11.89
CA ILE A 82 5.38 -3.72 10.83
C ILE A 82 4.14 -2.90 10.50
N PHE A 83 4.30 -1.59 10.41
CA PHE A 83 3.24 -0.66 10.06
C PHE A 83 3.59 0.12 8.82
N THR A 84 2.58 0.49 8.05
CA THR A 84 2.68 1.52 7.03
C THR A 84 1.73 2.67 7.32
N SER A 85 2.06 3.85 6.83
CA SER A 85 1.19 5.04 6.88
C SER A 85 1.57 5.98 5.75
N ASP A 86 0.59 6.64 5.15
CA ASP A 86 0.78 7.74 4.20
C ASP A 86 1.09 9.07 4.90
N LYS A 87 0.87 9.12 6.24
CA LYS A 87 1.09 10.30 7.08
C LYS A 87 2.20 10.05 8.10
N PRO A 88 3.04 11.03 8.37
CA PRO A 88 4.01 10.92 9.45
C PRO A 88 3.29 10.79 10.80
N LEU A 89 3.90 10.05 11.74
CA LEU A 89 3.32 9.81 13.08
C LEU A 89 2.95 11.10 13.83
N SER A 90 3.64 12.20 13.56
CA SER A 90 3.37 13.51 14.15
C SER A 90 2.07 14.16 13.69
N SER A 91 1.55 13.75 12.53
CA SER A 91 0.31 14.29 11.93
C SER A 91 -0.88 13.35 12.03
N LEU A 92 -0.74 12.21 12.73
CA LEU A 92 -1.84 11.30 12.99
C LEU A 92 -2.77 11.92 14.04
N SER A 93 -3.95 12.39 13.62
CA SER A 93 -5.02 12.87 14.49
C SER A 93 -6.04 11.77 14.72
N GLY A 94 -6.76 11.83 15.89
CA GLY A 94 -7.79 10.84 16.21
C GLY A 94 -7.27 9.45 16.57
N ILE A 95 -5.96 9.30 16.76
CA ILE A 95 -5.34 8.10 17.30
C ILE A 95 -4.87 8.38 18.73
N GLU A 96 -5.15 7.46 19.64
CA GLU A 96 -4.79 7.60 21.04
C GLU A 96 -3.28 7.72 21.26
N ASN A 97 -2.86 8.60 22.16
CA ASN A 97 -1.45 8.85 22.47
C ASN A 97 -0.67 7.59 22.86
N ARG A 98 -1.35 6.65 23.55
CA ARG A 98 -0.74 5.37 23.91
C ARG A 98 -0.34 4.52 22.69
N LEU A 99 -1.14 4.56 21.60
CA LEU A 99 -0.79 3.90 20.34
C LEU A 99 0.29 4.66 19.59
N ILE A 100 0.21 5.98 19.51
CA ILE A 100 1.26 6.82 18.90
C ILE A 100 2.61 6.55 19.56
N SER A 101 2.65 6.43 20.88
CA SER A 101 3.87 6.11 21.61
C SER A 101 4.43 4.74 21.22
N ARG A 102 3.55 3.75 20.98
CA ARG A 102 3.94 2.42 20.52
C ARG A 102 4.43 2.43 19.07
N PHE A 103 3.79 3.17 18.20
CA PHE A 103 4.20 3.33 16.80
C PHE A 103 5.58 3.99 16.65
N ARG A 104 5.95 4.87 17.59
CA ARG A 104 7.30 5.48 17.64
C ARG A 104 8.38 4.52 18.15
N TRP A 105 7.98 3.42 18.75
CA TRP A 105 8.94 2.46 19.29
C TRP A 105 9.45 1.55 18.17
N GLY A 106 10.73 1.61 17.87
CA GLY A 106 11.36 0.83 16.82
C GLY A 106 11.91 1.69 15.67
N LEU A 107 12.16 1.04 14.55
CA LEU A 107 12.72 1.69 13.37
C LEU A 107 11.62 2.36 12.55
N THR A 108 11.76 3.65 12.32
CA THR A 108 10.93 4.40 11.36
C THR A 108 11.76 4.70 10.12
N ALA A 109 11.26 4.26 8.96
CA ALA A 109 11.85 4.56 7.66
C ALA A 109 10.87 5.36 6.82
N LYS A 110 11.33 6.50 6.30
CA LYS A 110 10.58 7.28 5.31
C LYS A 110 10.88 6.74 3.92
N LEU A 111 9.85 6.48 3.15
CA LEU A 111 9.96 6.14 1.74
C LEU A 111 9.75 7.42 0.92
N ASP A 112 10.81 7.89 0.30
CA ASP A 112 10.73 9.02 -0.63
C ASP A 112 10.28 8.55 -2.02
N PHE A 113 9.84 9.50 -2.85
CA PHE A 113 9.54 9.20 -4.24
C PHE A 113 10.78 8.64 -4.95
N PRO A 114 10.63 7.60 -5.75
CA PRO A 114 11.77 6.98 -6.41
C PRO A 114 12.40 7.94 -7.44
N HIS A 115 13.72 7.91 -7.51
CA HIS A 115 14.46 8.61 -8.56
C HIS A 115 14.21 8.00 -9.94
N TYR A 116 14.63 8.70 -10.99
CA TYR A 116 14.43 8.28 -12.38
C TYR A 116 14.90 6.83 -12.64
N GLU A 117 16.11 6.50 -12.18
CA GLU A 117 16.71 5.16 -12.38
C GLU A 117 15.84 4.06 -11.77
N THR A 118 15.34 4.31 -10.56
CA THR A 118 14.45 3.35 -9.85
C THR A 118 13.13 3.19 -10.59
N ARG A 119 12.54 4.29 -11.09
CA ARG A 119 11.31 4.22 -11.90
C ARG A 119 11.51 3.42 -13.18
N LEU A 120 12.63 3.66 -13.87
CA LEU A 120 12.98 2.93 -15.08
C LEU A 120 13.18 1.42 -14.79
N GLU A 121 13.82 1.09 -13.69
CA GLU A 121 13.99 -0.30 -13.27
C GLU A 121 12.66 -0.98 -12.94
N ILE A 122 11.75 -0.29 -12.24
CA ILE A 122 10.39 -0.78 -11.96
C ILE A 122 9.67 -1.09 -13.28
N LEU A 123 9.70 -0.19 -14.25
CA LEU A 123 9.09 -0.40 -15.57
C LEU A 123 9.70 -1.61 -16.29
N LYS A 124 11.02 -1.70 -16.36
CA LYS A 124 11.73 -2.83 -16.97
C LYS A 124 11.33 -4.16 -16.33
N ARG A 125 11.29 -4.22 -15.02
CA ARG A 125 10.88 -5.43 -14.28
C ARG A 125 9.43 -5.82 -14.57
N LYS A 126 8.53 -4.83 -14.63
CA LYS A 126 7.11 -5.06 -14.94
C LYS A 126 6.92 -5.61 -16.36
N ILE A 127 7.56 -5.04 -17.37
CA ILE A 127 7.44 -5.52 -18.74
C ILE A 127 8.05 -6.93 -18.87
N TYR A 128 9.20 -7.18 -18.25
CA TYR A 128 9.83 -8.50 -18.24
C TYR A 128 8.92 -9.57 -17.64
N THR A 129 8.33 -9.29 -16.47
CA THR A 129 7.42 -10.23 -15.78
C THR A 129 6.17 -10.53 -16.61
N ASN A 130 5.72 -9.60 -17.44
CA ASN A 130 4.55 -9.78 -18.31
C ASN A 130 4.92 -10.31 -19.71
N GLY A 131 6.19 -10.61 -19.99
CA GLY A 131 6.64 -11.13 -21.27
C GLY A 131 6.46 -10.16 -22.45
N ILE A 132 6.60 -8.85 -22.19
CA ILE A 132 6.30 -7.80 -23.15
C ILE A 132 7.58 -7.12 -23.59
N GLU A 133 7.68 -6.85 -24.89
CA GLU A 133 8.73 -6.00 -25.45
C GLU A 133 8.20 -4.59 -25.66
N LEU A 134 8.89 -3.63 -25.08
CA LEU A 134 8.60 -2.20 -25.22
C LEU A 134 9.88 -1.44 -25.59
N ASP A 135 9.77 -0.48 -26.51
CA ASP A 135 10.90 0.35 -26.91
C ASP A 135 11.46 1.12 -25.68
N SER A 136 12.77 1.12 -25.53
CA SER A 136 13.46 1.82 -24.45
C SER A 136 13.09 3.31 -24.39
N LYS A 137 12.88 3.96 -25.55
CA LYS A 137 12.45 5.36 -25.63
C LYS A 137 11.10 5.60 -24.96
N ILE A 138 10.19 4.63 -25.00
CA ILE A 138 8.89 4.73 -24.34
C ILE A 138 9.08 4.59 -22.83
N LEU A 139 9.91 3.66 -22.38
CA LEU A 139 10.24 3.48 -20.96
C LEU A 139 10.88 4.74 -20.37
N ASP A 140 11.85 5.31 -21.08
CA ASP A 140 12.52 6.54 -20.69
C ASP A 140 11.52 7.71 -20.61
N PHE A 141 10.62 7.81 -21.59
CA PHE A 141 9.56 8.83 -21.59
C PHE A 141 8.64 8.68 -20.39
N LEU A 142 8.16 7.47 -20.09
CA LEU A 142 7.29 7.23 -18.94
C LEU A 142 8.01 7.53 -17.62
N ALA A 143 9.24 7.03 -17.44
CA ALA A 143 10.04 7.26 -16.25
C ALA A 143 10.36 8.74 -16.01
N SER A 144 10.50 9.54 -17.08
CA SER A 144 10.80 10.97 -17.01
C SER A 144 9.56 11.83 -16.70
N ASN A 145 8.39 11.43 -17.19
CA ASN A 145 7.18 12.27 -17.12
C ASN A 145 6.23 11.91 -15.98
N ILE A 146 6.30 10.68 -15.43
CA ILE A 146 5.47 10.24 -14.31
C ILE A 146 6.35 10.15 -13.06
N THR A 147 6.37 11.23 -12.28
CA THR A 147 7.32 11.39 -11.17
C THR A 147 6.69 11.25 -9.80
N ASN A 148 5.38 11.50 -9.67
CA ASN A 148 4.74 11.71 -8.37
C ASN A 148 4.13 10.45 -7.76
N ASN A 149 3.89 9.42 -8.55
CA ASN A 149 3.19 8.22 -8.08
C ASN A 149 3.59 6.99 -8.89
N ILE A 150 4.07 5.95 -8.21
CA ILE A 150 4.38 4.66 -8.86
C ILE A 150 3.10 3.97 -9.35
N ARG A 151 1.97 4.14 -8.66
CA ARG A 151 0.69 3.57 -9.10
C ARG A 151 0.27 4.15 -10.45
N ASP A 152 0.48 5.45 -10.66
CA ASP A 152 0.23 6.11 -11.95
C ASP A 152 1.15 5.56 -13.03
N LEU A 153 2.43 5.36 -12.71
CA LEU A 153 3.41 4.76 -13.62
C LEU A 153 2.99 3.36 -14.06
N GLU A 154 2.58 2.52 -13.12
CA GLU A 154 2.05 1.18 -13.40
C GLU A 154 0.72 1.25 -14.17
N GLY A 155 -0.19 2.15 -13.78
CA GLY A 155 -1.50 2.35 -14.43
C GLY A 155 -1.37 2.73 -15.91
N VAL A 156 -0.47 3.66 -16.22
CA VAL A 156 -0.18 4.05 -17.61
C VAL A 156 0.39 2.86 -18.39
N LEU A 157 1.33 2.12 -17.80
CA LEU A 157 1.87 0.92 -18.45
C LEU A 157 0.76 -0.10 -18.76
N ILE A 158 -0.09 -0.41 -17.79
CA ILE A 158 -1.23 -1.34 -17.97
C ILE A 158 -2.17 -0.85 -19.06
N THR A 159 -2.47 0.45 -19.10
CA THR A 159 -3.34 1.06 -20.13
C THR A 159 -2.74 0.93 -21.52
N LEU A 160 -1.43 1.19 -21.67
CA LEU A 160 -0.70 1.01 -22.93
C LEU A 160 -0.79 -0.43 -23.43
N LEU A 161 -0.59 -1.39 -22.53
CA LEU A 161 -0.63 -2.81 -22.83
C LEU A 161 -2.04 -3.25 -23.24
N ALA A 162 -3.05 -2.83 -22.49
CA ALA A 162 -4.45 -3.12 -22.80
C ALA A 162 -4.83 -2.58 -24.19
N GLN A 163 -4.49 -1.34 -24.50
CA GLN A 163 -4.76 -0.74 -25.81
C GLN A 163 -4.02 -1.47 -26.95
N SER A 164 -2.76 -1.85 -26.74
CA SER A 164 -2.00 -2.61 -27.73
C SER A 164 -2.65 -3.97 -28.01
N THR A 165 -3.06 -4.67 -26.96
CA THR A 165 -3.72 -5.98 -27.07
C THR A 165 -5.08 -5.88 -27.79
N LEU A 166 -5.90 -4.89 -27.42
CA LEU A 166 -7.23 -4.69 -28.01
C LEU A 166 -7.16 -4.27 -29.48
N THR A 167 -6.22 -3.37 -29.82
CA THR A 167 -6.08 -2.84 -31.18
C THR A 167 -5.19 -3.70 -32.07
N LYS A 168 -4.46 -4.67 -31.49
CA LYS A 168 -3.40 -5.46 -32.17
C LYS A 168 -2.33 -4.61 -32.84
N LYS A 169 -2.08 -3.40 -32.31
CA LYS A 169 -1.07 -2.46 -32.79
C LYS A 169 0.08 -2.36 -31.81
N LYS A 170 1.29 -2.13 -32.35
CA LYS A 170 2.47 -1.87 -31.51
C LYS A 170 2.28 -0.57 -30.73
N ILE A 171 2.81 -0.57 -29.50
CA ILE A 171 2.82 0.64 -28.66
C ILE A 171 3.78 1.65 -29.28
N THR A 172 3.28 2.87 -29.49
CA THR A 172 4.06 3.99 -30.06
C THR A 172 4.28 5.07 -29.03
N ILE A 173 5.29 5.90 -29.22
CA ILE A 173 5.56 7.05 -28.35
C ILE A 173 4.40 8.05 -28.33
N ASP A 174 3.68 8.22 -29.44
CA ASP A 174 2.53 9.12 -29.52
C ASP A 174 1.35 8.60 -28.69
N LEU A 175 1.14 7.28 -28.68
CA LEU A 175 0.17 6.66 -27.78
C LEU A 175 0.54 6.88 -26.31
N ALA A 176 1.81 6.70 -25.96
CA ALA A 176 2.31 6.96 -24.61
C ALA A 176 2.09 8.44 -24.20
N ARG A 177 2.41 9.38 -25.08
CA ARG A 177 2.17 10.83 -24.85
C ARG A 177 0.70 11.12 -24.61
N LYS A 178 -0.19 10.54 -25.40
CA LYS A 178 -1.64 10.74 -25.25
C LYS A 178 -2.10 10.27 -23.87
N ILE A 179 -1.77 9.05 -23.46
CA ILE A 179 -2.21 8.48 -22.18
C ILE A 179 -1.63 9.28 -20.99
N VAL A 180 -0.35 9.64 -21.04
CA VAL A 180 0.25 10.48 -19.99
C VAL A 180 -0.43 11.84 -19.90
N SER A 181 -0.77 12.47 -21.03
CA SER A 181 -1.50 13.74 -21.03
C SER A 181 -2.91 13.64 -20.44
N GLU A 182 -3.59 12.53 -20.67
CA GLU A 182 -4.91 12.25 -20.08
C GLU A 182 -4.81 12.05 -18.57
N LEU A 183 -3.79 11.34 -18.08
CA LEU A 183 -3.51 11.17 -16.65
C LEU A 183 -3.26 12.52 -15.97
N VAL A 184 -2.40 13.36 -16.55
CA VAL A 184 -2.09 14.68 -15.98
C VAL A 184 -3.34 15.56 -15.89
N LYS A 185 -4.20 15.54 -16.91
CA LYS A 185 -5.47 16.27 -16.91
C LYS A 185 -6.45 15.73 -15.87
N SER A 186 -6.48 14.41 -15.64
CA SER A 186 -7.31 13.79 -14.61
C SER A 186 -6.86 14.24 -13.22
N ASN A 187 -5.57 14.16 -12.93
CA ASN A 187 -5.00 14.56 -11.64
C ASN A 187 -5.20 16.07 -11.35
N GLN A 188 -5.12 16.92 -12.38
CA GLN A 188 -5.43 18.35 -12.24
C GLN A 188 -6.90 18.60 -11.89
N LYS A 189 -7.83 17.88 -12.53
CA LYS A 189 -9.26 18.00 -12.20
C LYS A 189 -9.60 17.55 -10.79
N GLU A 190 -8.92 16.56 -10.25
CA GLU A 190 -9.07 16.13 -8.85
C GLU A 190 -8.59 17.20 -7.86
N ILE A 191 -7.55 17.95 -8.20
CA ILE A 191 -7.02 19.06 -7.38
C ILE A 191 -7.97 20.26 -7.42
N ASP A 192 -8.53 20.56 -8.59
CA ASP A 192 -9.40 21.72 -8.83
C ASP A 192 -10.86 21.48 -8.40
N ASN A 193 -11.28 20.25 -8.09
CA ASN A 193 -12.63 19.92 -7.71
C ASN A 193 -12.69 19.23 -6.33
N PRO A 194 -12.72 20.01 -5.23
CA PRO A 194 -12.75 19.47 -3.85
C PRO A 194 -14.06 18.75 -3.48
N PHE A 195 -15.02 18.65 -4.42
CA PHE A 195 -16.33 18.02 -4.24
C PHE A 195 -16.49 16.69 -5.00
N ILE A 196 -15.43 15.93 -5.24
CA ILE A 196 -15.61 14.56 -5.68
C ILE A 196 -16.17 13.77 -4.50
N ILE A 197 -17.49 13.62 -4.49
CA ILE A 197 -18.24 12.74 -3.59
C ILE A 197 -17.62 11.35 -3.76
N LYS A 198 -16.97 10.84 -2.71
CA LYS A 198 -16.70 9.42 -2.62
C LYS A 198 -18.06 8.74 -2.62
N VAL A 199 -18.41 8.08 -3.70
CA VAL A 199 -19.54 7.15 -3.72
C VAL A 199 -19.12 6.01 -2.79
N GLU A 200 -19.85 5.88 -1.68
CA GLU A 200 -19.72 4.82 -0.69
C GLU A 200 -19.96 3.44 -1.29
#